data_5eacca223de3e63388b1e1c6cfe92585
#
_entry.id   5eacca223de3e63388b1e1c6cfe92585
#
_cell.length_a   1.000
_cell.length_b   1.000
_cell.length_c   1.000
_cell.angle_alpha   90.00
_cell.angle_beta   90.00
_cell.angle_gamma   90.00
#
_symmetry.space_group_name_H-M   'P 1'
#
loop_
_entity.id
_entity.type
_entity.pdbx_description
1 polymer ?
#
loop_
_entity_poly.entity_id
_entity_poly.type
_entity_poly.pdbx_seq_one_letter_code
_entity_poly.pdbx_strand_id
1 'polypeptide(L)'
;MEKYEIKKSEIDFKFIQDEPIVRGSRKKMLAINNKREIAMFKYEREDYDCSEACSEKLAYEIAKVLGYDCAKIELAVDNDNKIGVLNYYFSDRFNAPHTDIVAYLNKDTKERNNYYTISNIKSVLDDIDIDLFKDFVKIMIFDALIGEQDRHEENWGITEKEGKNFISPLYDNGDSLLREFRNPANAQKYYDGIKDFNAYIDRSQTIIYKEDNKSKYKHFELIKYLYDNFPQYVTSEINNLKKLTDEIIEELVNKIPDELLTNEHKKYIIMYLIRRRDILLNIK
;
A
#
# COMPACT_ATOMS: atom_id res chain seq x y z
N MET A 1 -14.64 -20.27 -7.43
CA MET A 1 -14.56 -18.92 -6.83
C MET A 1 -14.50 -17.92 -7.97
N GLU A 2 -15.31 -16.87 -7.93
CA GLU A 2 -15.30 -15.82 -8.93
C GLU A 2 -14.02 -14.98 -8.80
N LYS A 3 -13.33 -14.77 -9.92
CA LYS A 3 -12.08 -14.00 -9.97
C LYS A 3 -12.37 -12.50 -10.01
N TYR A 4 -11.39 -11.67 -9.61
CA TYR A 4 -11.49 -10.24 -9.85
C TYR A 4 -11.55 -9.96 -11.34
N GLU A 5 -12.46 -9.06 -11.71
CA GLU A 5 -12.65 -8.65 -13.10
C GLU A 5 -11.46 -7.79 -13.56
N ILE A 6 -11.01 -8.02 -14.79
CA ILE A 6 -10.04 -7.16 -15.48
C ILE A 6 -10.80 -6.21 -16.39
N LYS A 7 -10.76 -4.92 -16.12
CA LYS A 7 -11.40 -3.89 -16.92
C LYS A 7 -10.66 -3.68 -18.23
N LYS A 8 -11.40 -3.47 -19.31
CA LYS A 8 -10.84 -3.33 -20.66
C LYS A 8 -11.03 -1.92 -21.17
N SER A 9 -9.97 -1.35 -21.74
CA SER A 9 -10.04 -0.07 -22.46
C SER A 9 -11.09 -0.13 -23.58
N GLU A 10 -11.72 1.00 -23.90
CA GLU A 10 -12.80 1.21 -24.86
C GLU A 10 -14.12 0.47 -24.55
N ILE A 11 -14.14 -0.41 -23.54
CA ILE A 11 -15.35 -1.11 -23.07
C ILE A 11 -15.76 -0.57 -21.70
N ASP A 12 -14.87 -0.63 -20.71
CA ASP A 12 -15.14 -0.26 -19.31
C ASP A 12 -14.67 1.15 -18.98
N PHE A 13 -13.63 1.60 -19.66
CA PHE A 13 -13.04 2.94 -19.53
C PHE A 13 -12.39 3.37 -20.84
N LYS A 14 -12.06 4.66 -20.94
CA LYS A 14 -11.25 5.21 -22.03
C LYS A 14 -10.20 6.17 -21.50
N PHE A 15 -9.09 6.29 -22.22
CA PHE A 15 -8.10 7.30 -21.94
C PHE A 15 -8.62 8.69 -22.37
N ILE A 16 -8.32 9.71 -21.56
CA ILE A 16 -8.72 11.11 -21.83
C ILE A 16 -7.55 12.00 -22.23
N GLN A 17 -6.41 11.37 -22.50
CA GLN A 17 -5.18 12.01 -23.01
C GLN A 17 -4.49 11.09 -24.01
N ASP A 18 -3.77 11.66 -24.97
CA ASP A 18 -3.10 10.90 -26.03
C ASP A 18 -1.70 10.45 -25.62
N GLU A 19 -1.04 11.17 -24.71
CA GLU A 19 0.32 10.87 -24.25
C GLU A 19 0.39 10.51 -22.77
N PRO A 20 1.28 9.58 -22.37
CA PRO A 20 1.46 9.22 -20.98
C PRO A 20 2.03 10.38 -20.16
N ILE A 21 1.63 10.43 -18.89
CA ILE A 21 2.29 11.27 -17.90
C ILE A 21 3.60 10.59 -17.50
N VAL A 22 4.72 11.24 -17.80
CA VAL A 22 6.05 10.80 -17.40
C VAL A 22 6.44 11.53 -16.12
N ARG A 23 5.82 11.14 -14.99
CA ARG A 23 6.20 11.65 -13.67
C ARG A 23 6.36 10.47 -12.72
N GLY A 24 7.56 10.32 -12.15
CA GLY A 24 7.91 9.15 -11.34
C GLY A 24 8.46 7.99 -12.19
N SER A 25 8.52 6.80 -11.61
CA SER A 25 9.18 5.63 -12.22
C SER A 25 8.30 4.83 -13.20
N ARG A 26 7.02 5.18 -13.37
CA ARG A 26 6.04 4.41 -14.17
C ARG A 26 5.32 5.26 -15.19
N LYS A 27 5.02 4.65 -16.33
CA LYS A 27 4.06 5.18 -17.30
C LYS A 27 2.67 5.22 -16.68
N LYS A 28 2.00 6.36 -16.80
CA LYS A 28 0.64 6.60 -16.26
C LYS A 28 -0.21 7.29 -17.32
N MET A 29 -1.50 6.99 -17.37
CA MET A 29 -2.46 7.64 -18.26
C MET A 29 -3.71 8.03 -17.47
N LEU A 30 -4.29 9.21 -17.75
CA LEU A 30 -5.60 9.55 -17.23
C LEU A 30 -6.68 8.78 -17.97
N ALA A 31 -7.60 8.21 -17.23
CA ALA A 31 -8.73 7.45 -17.75
C ALA A 31 -10.04 7.91 -17.10
N ILE A 32 -11.14 7.67 -17.81
CA ILE A 32 -12.50 7.89 -17.32
C ILE A 32 -13.32 6.63 -17.59
N ASN A 33 -14.03 6.16 -16.58
CA ASN A 33 -14.91 5.00 -16.73
C ASN A 33 -16.31 5.40 -17.21
N ASN A 34 -17.16 4.40 -17.46
CA ASN A 34 -18.54 4.59 -17.93
C ASN A 34 -19.45 5.34 -16.92
N LYS A 35 -19.03 5.42 -15.63
CA LYS A 35 -19.71 6.20 -14.59
C LYS A 35 -19.18 7.63 -14.45
N ARG A 36 -18.27 8.04 -15.35
CA ARG A 36 -17.56 9.31 -15.32
C ARG A 36 -16.62 9.50 -14.11
N GLU A 37 -16.21 8.41 -13.47
CA GLU A 37 -15.18 8.45 -12.44
C GLU A 37 -13.81 8.54 -13.11
N ILE A 38 -12.99 9.50 -12.66
CA ILE A 38 -11.62 9.69 -13.17
C ILE A 38 -10.66 8.76 -12.41
N ALA A 39 -9.74 8.14 -13.14
CA ALA A 39 -8.73 7.27 -12.60
C ALA A 39 -7.37 7.53 -13.28
N MET A 40 -6.31 7.21 -12.56
CA MET A 40 -4.98 7.07 -13.12
C MET A 40 -4.78 5.60 -13.50
N PHE A 41 -4.62 5.31 -14.79
CA PHE A 41 -4.15 4.00 -15.24
C PHE A 41 -2.63 3.94 -15.03
N LYS A 42 -2.19 3.10 -14.12
CA LYS A 42 -0.77 2.85 -13.85
C LYS A 42 -0.37 1.54 -14.54
N TYR A 43 0.56 1.62 -15.49
CA TYR A 43 1.08 0.44 -16.16
C TYR A 43 1.95 -0.40 -15.24
N GLU A 44 1.96 -1.73 -15.45
CA GLU A 44 2.97 -2.61 -14.89
C GLU A 44 4.34 -2.26 -15.46
N ARG A 45 5.40 -2.52 -14.73
CA ARG A 45 6.77 -2.32 -15.23
C ARG A 45 7.11 -3.40 -16.27
N GLU A 46 7.73 -3.01 -17.39
CA GLU A 46 8.04 -3.92 -18.48
C GLU A 46 9.04 -5.04 -18.09
N ASP A 47 9.84 -4.81 -17.03
CA ASP A 47 10.88 -5.73 -16.56
C ASP A 47 10.40 -6.77 -15.54
N TYR A 48 9.11 -6.76 -15.17
CA TYR A 48 8.57 -7.58 -14.08
C TYR A 48 7.27 -8.28 -14.48
N ASP A 49 7.05 -9.46 -13.92
CA ASP A 49 5.74 -10.11 -13.99
C ASP A 49 4.70 -9.31 -13.17
N CYS A 50 3.42 -9.42 -13.52
CA CYS A 50 2.25 -8.65 -13.06
C CYS A 50 2.02 -8.49 -11.55
N SER A 51 3.05 -8.52 -10.74
CA SER A 51 2.89 -8.56 -9.28
C SER A 51 2.52 -7.22 -8.67
N GLU A 52 2.87 -6.09 -9.31
CA GLU A 52 2.63 -4.75 -8.76
C GLU A 52 1.15 -4.35 -8.87
N ALA A 53 0.52 -4.61 -10.01
CA ALA A 53 -0.92 -4.44 -10.20
C ALA A 53 -1.72 -5.33 -9.23
N CYS A 54 -1.25 -6.56 -9.03
CA CYS A 54 -1.85 -7.49 -8.08
C CYS A 54 -1.67 -7.01 -6.62
N SER A 55 -0.52 -6.43 -6.26
CA SER A 55 -0.29 -5.87 -4.93
C SER A 55 -1.23 -4.70 -4.64
N GLU A 56 -1.37 -3.75 -5.56
CA GLU A 56 -2.32 -2.63 -5.45
C GLU A 56 -3.76 -3.14 -5.25
N LYS A 57 -4.17 -4.14 -6.05
CA LYS A 57 -5.51 -4.71 -5.97
C LYS A 57 -5.75 -5.45 -4.65
N LEU A 58 -4.82 -6.29 -4.23
CA LEU A 58 -4.93 -7.03 -2.97
C LEU A 58 -4.90 -6.10 -1.76
N ALA A 59 -4.03 -5.09 -1.74
CA ALA A 59 -3.98 -4.10 -0.68
C ALA A 59 -5.33 -3.38 -0.53
N TYR A 60 -5.96 -2.98 -1.64
CA TYR A 60 -7.30 -2.40 -1.63
C TYR A 60 -8.36 -3.35 -1.04
N GLU A 61 -8.36 -4.62 -1.44
CA GLU A 61 -9.35 -5.58 -0.92
C GLU A 61 -9.11 -5.93 0.56
N ILE A 62 -7.85 -6.00 1.01
CA ILE A 62 -7.49 -6.16 2.43
C ILE A 62 -7.95 -4.94 3.25
N ALA A 63 -7.70 -3.72 2.75
CA ALA A 63 -8.16 -2.49 3.39
C ALA A 63 -9.68 -2.48 3.58
N LYS A 64 -10.45 -2.94 2.58
CA LYS A 64 -11.92 -3.07 2.69
C LYS A 64 -12.36 -4.01 3.81
N VAL A 65 -11.72 -5.17 3.95
CA VAL A 65 -12.04 -6.13 5.03
C VAL A 65 -11.76 -5.51 6.39
N LEU A 66 -10.68 -4.75 6.52
CA LEU A 66 -10.31 -4.04 7.75
C LEU A 66 -11.18 -2.81 8.02
N GLY A 67 -11.94 -2.32 7.03
CA GLY A 67 -12.71 -1.08 7.13
C GLY A 67 -11.84 0.16 7.04
N TYR A 68 -10.67 0.06 6.39
CA TYR A 68 -9.78 1.20 6.14
C TYR A 68 -10.18 1.92 4.86
N ASP A 69 -10.10 3.24 4.89
CA ASP A 69 -10.33 4.02 3.68
C ASP A 69 -9.13 3.88 2.73
N CYS A 70 -9.41 3.57 1.48
CA CYS A 70 -8.42 3.28 0.47
C CYS A 70 -8.90 3.76 -0.90
N ALA A 71 -8.00 4.25 -1.73
CA ALA A 71 -8.29 4.54 -3.12
C ALA A 71 -8.82 3.27 -3.81
N LYS A 72 -9.89 3.41 -4.55
CA LYS A 72 -10.49 2.27 -5.29
C LYS A 72 -9.52 1.81 -6.38
N ILE A 73 -9.24 0.51 -6.41
CA ILE A 73 -8.34 -0.11 -7.38
C ILE A 73 -9.10 -1.19 -8.18
N GLU A 74 -8.99 -1.11 -9.50
CA GLU A 74 -9.47 -2.16 -10.41
C GLU A 74 -8.31 -2.61 -11.30
N LEU A 75 -8.19 -3.94 -11.50
CA LEU A 75 -7.28 -4.51 -12.50
C LEU A 75 -7.77 -4.09 -13.90
N ALA A 76 -6.84 -3.75 -14.78
CA ALA A 76 -7.22 -3.30 -16.11
C ALA A 76 -6.16 -3.62 -17.17
N VAL A 77 -6.60 -3.63 -18.42
CA VAL A 77 -5.74 -3.77 -19.61
C VAL A 77 -6.05 -2.65 -20.60
N ASP A 78 -5.00 -2.16 -21.28
CA ASP A 78 -5.14 -1.21 -22.38
C ASP A 78 -5.51 -1.91 -23.70
N ASN A 79 -5.57 -1.14 -24.80
CA ASN A 79 -5.89 -1.67 -26.13
C ASN A 79 -4.82 -2.62 -26.70
N ASP A 80 -3.59 -2.57 -26.18
CA ASP A 80 -2.49 -3.44 -26.55
C ASP A 80 -2.37 -4.65 -25.61
N ASN A 81 -3.37 -4.89 -24.76
CA ASN A 81 -3.40 -5.89 -23.69
C ASN A 81 -2.29 -5.72 -22.63
N LYS A 82 -1.74 -4.51 -22.47
CA LYS A 82 -0.79 -4.22 -21.38
C LYS A 82 -1.54 -4.10 -20.07
N ILE A 83 -1.07 -4.87 -19.09
CA ILE A 83 -1.64 -4.90 -17.75
C ILE A 83 -1.30 -3.64 -16.97
N GLY A 84 -2.23 -3.25 -16.11
CA GLY A 84 -2.09 -2.18 -15.13
C GLY A 84 -3.26 -2.16 -14.15
N VAL A 85 -3.37 -1.06 -13.43
CA VAL A 85 -4.50 -0.78 -12.54
C VAL A 85 -5.12 0.58 -12.84
N LEU A 86 -6.43 0.66 -12.69
CA LEU A 86 -7.16 1.92 -12.54
C LEU A 86 -7.15 2.29 -11.06
N ASN A 87 -6.40 3.32 -10.72
CA ASN A 87 -6.40 3.93 -9.39
C ASN A 87 -7.30 5.16 -9.44
N TYR A 88 -8.50 5.06 -8.84
CA TYR A 88 -9.50 6.12 -8.89
C TYR A 88 -9.16 7.26 -7.95
N TYR A 89 -9.33 8.49 -8.44
CA TYR A 89 -9.12 9.68 -7.63
C TYR A 89 -10.12 9.73 -6.47
N PHE A 90 -9.60 9.77 -5.26
CA PHE A 90 -10.43 9.90 -4.06
C PHE A 90 -10.81 11.35 -3.76
N SER A 91 -10.03 12.34 -4.21
CA SER A 91 -10.36 13.76 -4.09
C SER A 91 -11.71 14.08 -4.72
N ASP A 92 -12.02 13.50 -5.88
CA ASP A 92 -13.32 13.66 -6.55
C ASP A 92 -14.46 13.05 -5.72
N ARG A 93 -14.22 11.84 -5.14
CA ARG A 93 -15.18 11.16 -4.27
C ARG A 93 -15.50 11.96 -3.01
N PHE A 94 -14.51 12.62 -2.44
CA PHE A 94 -14.68 13.42 -1.23
C PHE A 94 -15.03 14.89 -1.52
N ASN A 95 -14.90 15.33 -2.77
CA ASN A 95 -14.98 16.75 -3.18
C ASN A 95 -14.11 17.62 -2.25
N ALA A 96 -12.88 17.18 -2.01
CA ALA A 96 -11.97 17.75 -1.02
C ALA A 96 -10.53 17.73 -1.54
N PRO A 97 -9.75 18.81 -1.35
CA PRO A 97 -8.37 18.85 -1.75
C PRO A 97 -7.54 17.86 -0.94
N HIS A 98 -6.55 17.27 -1.61
CA HIS A 98 -5.53 16.43 -1.00
C HIS A 98 -4.18 17.16 -1.04
N THR A 99 -3.43 17.06 0.06
CA THR A 99 -2.08 17.59 0.16
C THR A 99 -1.16 16.52 0.73
N ASP A 100 -0.12 16.15 -0.03
CA ASP A 100 0.89 15.20 0.43
C ASP A 100 1.55 15.71 1.72
N ILE A 101 1.86 14.80 2.66
CA ILE A 101 2.43 15.20 3.96
C ILE A 101 3.77 15.90 3.82
N VAL A 102 4.46 15.68 2.73
CA VAL A 102 5.71 16.37 2.39
C VAL A 102 5.61 17.90 2.46
N ALA A 103 4.41 18.45 2.19
CA ALA A 103 4.18 19.90 2.26
C ALA A 103 4.17 20.45 3.69
N TYR A 104 3.90 19.62 4.67
CA TYR A 104 3.82 19.99 6.08
C TYR A 104 5.09 19.64 6.87
N LEU A 105 5.85 18.63 6.41
CA LEU A 105 7.07 18.21 7.10
C LEU A 105 8.12 19.34 7.04
N ASN A 106 8.64 19.70 8.21
CA ASN A 106 9.69 20.70 8.31
C ASN A 106 10.99 20.18 7.68
N LYS A 107 11.40 20.78 6.56
CA LYS A 107 12.55 20.38 5.76
C LYS A 107 13.68 21.40 5.90
N ASP A 108 14.09 21.72 7.13
CA ASP A 108 15.29 22.54 7.36
C ASP A 108 16.55 21.88 6.79
N THR A 109 16.48 20.58 6.51
CA THR A 109 17.54 19.79 5.87
C THR A 109 17.01 19.04 4.65
N LYS A 110 17.88 18.80 3.64
CA LYS A 110 17.55 17.98 2.46
C LYS A 110 17.61 16.48 2.73
N GLU A 111 18.08 16.07 3.89
CA GLU A 111 18.29 14.66 4.24
C GLU A 111 17.05 14.09 4.94
N ARG A 112 16.38 13.13 4.29
CA ARG A 112 15.16 12.50 4.80
C ARG A 112 15.30 11.92 6.21
N ASN A 113 16.46 11.39 6.56
CA ASN A 113 16.74 10.85 7.90
C ASN A 113 16.59 11.86 9.03
N ASN A 114 16.66 13.16 8.74
CA ASN A 114 16.54 14.21 9.74
C ASN A 114 15.09 14.67 9.97
N TYR A 115 14.17 14.37 9.06
CA TYR A 115 12.79 14.83 9.18
C TYR A 115 11.74 13.72 9.09
N TYR A 116 12.07 12.54 8.55
CA TYR A 116 11.10 11.45 8.39
C TYR A 116 11.23 10.43 9.54
N THR A 117 11.03 10.92 10.76
CA THR A 117 11.04 10.17 12.03
C THR A 117 9.66 10.21 12.69
N ILE A 118 9.38 9.28 13.61
CA ILE A 118 8.08 9.24 14.29
C ILE A 118 7.82 10.49 15.12
N SER A 119 8.83 11.02 15.81
CA SER A 119 8.67 12.22 16.64
C SER A 119 8.32 13.44 15.79
N ASN A 120 8.99 13.64 14.66
CA ASN A 120 8.71 14.78 13.78
C ASN A 120 7.35 14.64 13.09
N ILE A 121 7.02 13.45 12.57
CA ILE A 121 5.70 13.17 11.98
C ILE A 121 4.60 13.45 13.01
N LYS A 122 4.76 12.94 14.24
CA LYS A 122 3.78 13.18 15.31
C LYS A 122 3.63 14.66 15.62
N SER A 123 4.73 15.40 15.78
CA SER A 123 4.68 16.85 16.03
C SER A 123 3.90 17.59 14.95
N VAL A 124 4.20 17.30 13.67
CA VAL A 124 3.51 17.93 12.54
C VAL A 124 2.02 17.60 12.51
N LEU A 125 1.66 16.35 12.77
CA LEU A 125 0.26 15.92 12.78
C LEU A 125 -0.52 16.53 13.96
N ASP A 126 0.09 16.60 15.14
CA ASP A 126 -0.51 17.25 16.31
C ASP A 126 -0.74 18.76 16.10
N ASP A 127 0.14 19.42 15.34
CA ASP A 127 -0.02 20.85 14.98
C ASP A 127 -1.18 21.08 13.98
N ILE A 128 -1.49 20.09 13.14
CA ILE A 128 -2.60 20.14 12.19
C ILE A 128 -3.91 19.76 12.89
N ASP A 129 -3.96 18.59 13.51
CA ASP A 129 -5.09 18.07 14.29
C ASP A 129 -4.60 16.88 15.14
N ILE A 130 -4.87 16.91 16.45
CA ILE A 130 -4.36 15.93 17.43
C ILE A 130 -4.81 14.49 17.17
N ASP A 131 -5.93 14.29 16.47
CA ASP A 131 -6.46 12.98 16.14
C ASP A 131 -5.77 12.30 14.95
N LEU A 132 -5.03 13.06 14.13
CA LEU A 132 -4.41 12.54 12.90
C LEU A 132 -3.31 11.50 13.17
N PHE A 133 -2.57 11.63 14.26
CA PHE A 133 -1.51 10.67 14.58
C PHE A 133 -2.07 9.25 14.81
N LYS A 134 -3.26 9.12 15.35
CA LYS A 134 -3.95 7.83 15.47
C LYS A 134 -4.17 7.18 14.10
N ASP A 135 -4.62 7.96 13.12
CA ASP A 135 -4.86 7.44 11.77
C ASP A 135 -3.54 7.14 11.02
N PHE A 136 -2.48 7.90 11.29
CA PHE A 136 -1.14 7.57 10.81
C PHE A 136 -0.63 6.23 11.39
N VAL A 137 -0.85 5.96 12.67
CA VAL A 137 -0.52 4.65 13.29
C VAL A 137 -1.25 3.51 12.59
N LYS A 138 -2.49 3.71 12.18
CA LYS A 138 -3.27 2.75 11.37
C LYS A 138 -2.60 2.43 10.04
N ILE A 139 -2.07 3.47 9.34
CA ILE A 139 -1.28 3.26 8.10
C ILE A 139 -0.06 2.40 8.39
N MET A 140 0.68 2.67 9.45
CA MET A 140 1.90 1.92 9.79
C MET A 140 1.61 0.44 10.08
N ILE A 141 0.50 0.14 10.76
CA ILE A 141 0.05 -1.24 11.00
C ILE A 141 -0.34 -1.92 9.68
N PHE A 142 -1.02 -1.20 8.80
CA PHE A 142 -1.39 -1.71 7.48
C PHE A 142 -0.14 -1.97 6.63
N ASP A 143 0.81 -1.04 6.58
CA ASP A 143 2.07 -1.22 5.87
C ASP A 143 2.87 -2.40 6.43
N ALA A 144 2.87 -2.56 7.76
CA ALA A 144 3.49 -3.71 8.39
C ALA A 144 2.77 -5.02 8.07
N LEU A 145 1.47 -5.02 7.83
CA LEU A 145 0.70 -6.21 7.42
C LEU A 145 1.01 -6.61 5.97
N ILE A 146 0.92 -5.67 5.04
CA ILE A 146 1.12 -5.95 3.61
C ILE A 146 2.61 -5.92 3.20
N GLY A 147 3.48 -5.42 4.07
CA GLY A 147 4.91 -5.28 3.83
C GLY A 147 5.25 -4.18 2.85
N GLU A 148 4.56 -3.04 2.92
CA GLU A 148 4.82 -1.87 2.09
C GLU A 148 6.17 -1.23 2.47
N GLN A 149 7.07 -1.06 1.51
CA GLN A 149 8.43 -0.60 1.75
C GLN A 149 8.73 0.80 1.22
N ASP A 150 7.75 1.42 0.57
CA ASP A 150 7.92 2.74 -0.07
C ASP A 150 6.86 3.77 0.34
N ARG A 151 6.37 3.73 1.60
CA ARG A 151 5.46 4.73 2.16
C ARG A 151 6.20 6.03 2.43
N HIS A 152 6.70 6.67 1.37
CA HIS A 152 7.38 7.95 1.49
C HIS A 152 6.36 9.12 1.64
N GLU A 153 6.88 10.29 1.93
CA GLU A 153 6.10 11.48 2.26
C GLU A 153 5.22 12.04 1.13
N GLU A 154 5.28 11.46 -0.07
CA GLU A 154 4.39 11.75 -1.20
C GLU A 154 3.37 10.63 -1.44
N ASN A 155 3.40 9.54 -0.64
CA ASN A 155 2.50 8.40 -0.74
C ASN A 155 1.44 8.37 0.38
N TRP A 156 1.28 9.46 1.11
CA TRP A 156 0.21 9.72 2.05
C TRP A 156 0.10 11.21 2.34
N GLY A 157 -1.01 11.65 2.91
CA GLY A 157 -1.21 13.07 3.15
C GLY A 157 -2.50 13.38 3.88
N ILE A 158 -2.91 14.63 3.79
CA ILE A 158 -4.05 15.19 4.49
C ILE A 158 -5.11 15.59 3.45
N THR A 159 -6.37 15.26 3.75
CA THR A 159 -7.55 15.73 3.02
C THR A 159 -8.33 16.64 3.95
N GLU A 160 -8.60 17.86 3.52
CA GLU A 160 -9.47 18.79 4.24
C GLU A 160 -10.90 18.69 3.71
N LYS A 161 -11.85 18.43 4.59
CA LYS A 161 -13.26 18.38 4.26
C LYS A 161 -14.10 19.10 5.31
N GLU A 162 -14.88 20.08 4.89
CA GLU A 162 -15.79 20.84 5.77
C GLU A 162 -15.07 21.46 6.98
N GLY A 163 -13.84 21.94 6.76
CA GLY A 163 -13.00 22.54 7.81
C GLY A 163 -12.40 21.54 8.80
N LYS A 164 -12.44 20.24 8.50
CA LYS A 164 -11.79 19.18 9.28
C LYS A 164 -10.72 18.49 8.47
N ASN A 165 -9.64 18.16 9.13
CA ASN A 165 -8.53 17.42 8.55
C ASN A 165 -8.66 15.92 8.80
N PHE A 166 -8.33 15.13 7.80
CA PHE A 166 -8.32 13.66 7.83
C PHE A 166 -7.04 13.16 7.16
N ILE A 167 -6.51 12.05 7.62
CA ILE A 167 -5.53 11.32 6.81
C ILE A 167 -6.23 10.87 5.52
N SER A 168 -5.59 11.11 4.38
CA SER A 168 -6.13 10.70 3.08
C SER A 168 -6.29 9.18 3.00
N PRO A 169 -7.24 8.69 2.19
CA PRO A 169 -7.33 7.25 1.93
C PRO A 169 -5.98 6.64 1.54
N LEU A 170 -5.73 5.39 1.89
CA LEU A 170 -4.52 4.66 1.47
C LEU A 170 -4.42 4.63 -0.07
N TYR A 171 -3.26 4.93 -0.60
CA TYR A 171 -2.94 4.85 -2.03
C TYR A 171 -1.48 4.46 -2.24
N ASP A 172 -1.14 4.09 -3.46
CA ASP A 172 0.21 3.68 -3.88
C ASP A 172 0.81 2.56 -3.00
N ASN A 173 0.09 1.42 -2.94
CA ASN A 173 0.48 0.25 -2.16
C ASN A 173 1.19 -0.81 -3.02
N GLY A 174 1.72 -0.42 -4.15
CA GLY A 174 2.30 -1.35 -5.13
C GLY A 174 3.61 -1.99 -4.68
N ASP A 175 4.37 -1.36 -3.77
CA ASP A 175 5.68 -1.86 -3.32
C ASP A 175 5.56 -2.81 -2.11
N SER A 176 4.47 -3.59 -2.08
CA SER A 176 4.09 -4.53 -1.02
C SER A 176 3.98 -5.97 -1.53
N LEU A 177 3.50 -6.88 -0.69
CA LEU A 177 3.03 -8.24 -1.01
C LEU A 177 4.03 -9.04 -1.88
N LEU A 178 5.22 -9.29 -1.34
CA LEU A 178 6.31 -10.01 -2.00
C LEU A 178 6.96 -9.27 -3.18
N ARG A 179 7.23 -8.00 -3.00
CA ARG A 179 7.91 -7.16 -3.97
C ARG A 179 9.12 -7.82 -4.67
N GLU A 180 9.97 -8.56 -3.94
CA GLU A 180 11.13 -9.24 -4.52
C GLU A 180 10.76 -10.38 -5.48
N PHE A 181 9.53 -10.91 -5.39
CA PHE A 181 9.05 -12.00 -6.24
C PHE A 181 8.63 -11.52 -7.65
N ARG A 182 8.58 -10.21 -7.86
CA ARG A 182 8.37 -9.62 -9.19
C ARG A 182 9.44 -10.06 -10.20
N ASN A 183 10.64 -10.34 -9.72
CA ASN A 183 11.67 -10.97 -10.53
C ASN A 183 11.56 -12.49 -10.40
N PRO A 184 11.21 -13.22 -11.48
CA PRO A 184 11.01 -14.67 -11.44
C PRO A 184 12.24 -15.43 -10.93
N ALA A 185 13.45 -14.97 -11.28
CA ALA A 185 14.69 -15.60 -10.82
C ALA A 185 14.91 -15.42 -9.30
N ASN A 186 14.36 -14.34 -8.71
CA ASN A 186 14.36 -14.18 -7.26
C ASN A 186 13.29 -15.05 -6.60
N ALA A 187 12.08 -15.08 -7.14
CA ALA A 187 10.99 -15.93 -6.66
C ALA A 187 11.44 -17.40 -6.59
N GLN A 188 12.08 -17.89 -7.67
CA GLN A 188 12.56 -19.26 -7.75
C GLN A 188 13.52 -19.63 -6.62
N LYS A 189 14.36 -18.70 -6.14
CA LYS A 189 15.28 -18.96 -5.02
C LYS A 189 14.54 -19.21 -3.69
N TYR A 190 13.36 -18.64 -3.53
CA TYR A 190 12.51 -18.93 -2.37
C TYR A 190 11.75 -20.24 -2.57
N TYR A 191 11.27 -20.52 -3.78
CA TYR A 191 10.58 -21.77 -4.11
C TYR A 191 11.50 -22.98 -3.92
N ASP A 192 12.76 -22.87 -4.29
CA ASP A 192 13.79 -23.90 -4.13
C ASP A 192 14.38 -23.98 -2.72
N GLY A 193 13.95 -23.12 -1.79
CA GLY A 193 14.48 -23.07 -0.43
C GLY A 193 15.91 -22.52 -0.33
N ILE A 194 16.47 -21.93 -1.39
CA ILE A 194 17.80 -21.32 -1.40
C ILE A 194 17.83 -20.04 -0.53
N LYS A 195 16.73 -19.28 -0.55
CA LYS A 195 16.54 -18.12 0.33
C LYS A 195 15.53 -18.46 1.43
N ASP A 196 15.83 -18.04 2.65
CA ASP A 196 14.94 -18.16 3.80
C ASP A 196 13.79 -17.15 3.72
N PHE A 197 12.59 -17.67 3.57
CA PHE A 197 11.36 -16.86 3.44
C PHE A 197 10.99 -16.16 4.76
N ASN A 198 11.19 -16.80 5.91
CA ASN A 198 10.96 -16.16 7.20
C ASN A 198 11.93 -14.98 7.42
N ALA A 199 13.20 -15.19 7.12
CA ALA A 199 14.18 -14.10 7.19
C ALA A 199 13.86 -12.94 6.24
N TYR A 200 13.24 -13.20 5.09
CA TYR A 200 12.73 -12.15 4.21
C TYR A 200 11.64 -11.32 4.89
N ILE A 201 10.67 -11.98 5.52
CA ILE A 201 9.58 -11.32 6.25
C ILE A 201 10.14 -10.47 7.40
N ASP A 202 11.05 -11.04 8.20
CA ASP A 202 11.59 -10.39 9.40
C ASP A 202 12.52 -9.20 9.09
N ARG A 203 13.10 -9.15 7.89
CA ARG A 203 14.00 -8.07 7.45
C ARG A 203 13.30 -6.93 6.74
N SER A 204 12.01 -7.04 6.43
CA SER A 204 11.28 -6.00 5.71
C SER A 204 11.31 -4.68 6.49
N GLN A 205 11.59 -3.58 5.79
CA GLN A 205 11.83 -2.27 6.38
C GLN A 205 10.81 -1.25 5.92
N THR A 206 10.52 -0.30 6.78
CA THR A 206 9.88 0.97 6.43
C THR A 206 10.91 1.93 5.85
N ILE A 207 10.46 3.08 5.39
CA ILE A 207 11.38 4.19 5.07
C ILE A 207 11.50 5.21 6.20
N ILE A 208 10.80 5.00 7.32
CA ILE A 208 10.85 5.85 8.51
C ILE A 208 12.15 5.57 9.28
N TYR A 209 12.84 6.64 9.62
CA TYR A 209 14.09 6.58 10.36
C TYR A 209 13.84 6.53 11.88
N LYS A 210 14.75 5.85 12.58
CA LYS A 210 14.81 5.89 14.04
C LYS A 210 15.24 7.26 14.51
N GLU A 211 14.97 7.59 15.75
CA GLU A 211 15.27 8.89 16.34
C GLU A 211 16.77 9.19 16.42
N ASP A 212 17.63 8.19 16.25
CA ASP A 212 19.09 8.37 16.11
C ASP A 212 19.52 8.83 14.70
N ASN A 213 18.56 8.92 13.75
CA ASN A 213 18.75 9.33 12.35
C ASN A 213 19.75 8.48 11.55
N LYS A 214 20.13 7.27 12.02
CA LYS A 214 21.15 6.42 11.40
C LYS A 214 20.58 5.24 10.64
N SER A 215 19.46 4.72 11.10
CA SER A 215 18.86 3.51 10.53
C SER A 215 17.34 3.66 10.43
N LYS A 216 16.75 2.90 9.49
CA LYS A 216 15.31 2.79 9.33
C LYS A 216 14.76 1.72 10.27
N TYR A 217 13.50 1.88 10.66
CA TYR A 217 12.78 0.82 11.36
C TYR A 217 12.51 -0.36 10.43
N LYS A 218 12.63 -1.58 10.95
CA LYS A 218 11.90 -2.72 10.39
C LYS A 218 10.42 -2.59 10.73
N HIS A 219 9.53 -3.17 9.91
CA HIS A 219 8.09 -3.04 10.13
C HIS A 219 7.67 -3.43 11.54
N PHE A 220 8.01 -4.64 11.99
CA PHE A 220 7.57 -5.11 13.31
C PHE A 220 8.26 -4.38 14.46
N GLU A 221 9.48 -3.90 14.25
CA GLU A 221 10.18 -3.05 15.21
C GLU A 221 9.48 -1.71 15.38
N LEU A 222 9.02 -1.11 14.27
CA LEU A 222 8.23 0.12 14.32
C LEU A 222 6.92 -0.08 15.08
N ILE A 223 6.18 -1.15 14.79
CA ILE A 223 4.90 -1.39 15.47
C ILE A 223 5.12 -1.70 16.97
N LYS A 224 6.19 -2.39 17.32
CA LYS A 224 6.58 -2.58 18.74
C LYS A 224 6.89 -1.24 19.41
N TYR A 225 7.68 -0.37 18.77
CA TYR A 225 7.95 0.97 19.26
C TYR A 225 6.67 1.78 19.48
N LEU A 226 5.75 1.75 18.50
CA LEU A 226 4.45 2.43 18.60
C LEU A 226 3.58 1.83 19.72
N TYR A 227 3.60 0.51 19.90
CA TYR A 227 2.87 -0.15 20.99
C TYR A 227 3.40 0.27 22.36
N ASP A 228 4.72 0.34 22.53
CA ASP A 228 5.34 0.71 23.81
C ASP A 228 5.10 2.18 24.19
N ASN A 229 5.03 3.08 23.21
CA ASN A 229 4.91 4.52 23.44
C ASN A 229 3.48 5.07 23.29
N PHE A 230 2.63 4.40 22.50
CA PHE A 230 1.27 4.85 22.15
C PHE A 230 0.26 3.68 22.14
N PRO A 231 0.19 2.84 23.20
CA PRO A 231 -0.64 1.63 23.21
C PRO A 231 -2.12 1.88 22.95
N GLN A 232 -2.61 3.08 23.29
CA GLN A 232 -4.01 3.49 23.08
C GLN A 232 -4.38 3.56 21.59
N TYR A 233 -3.42 3.81 20.68
CA TYR A 233 -3.67 3.88 19.23
C TYR A 233 -3.41 2.55 18.54
N VAL A 234 -2.56 1.70 19.10
CA VAL A 234 -2.10 0.46 18.47
C VAL A 234 -3.01 -0.73 18.81
N THR A 235 -3.45 -0.84 20.06
CA THR A 235 -4.15 -2.04 20.57
C THR A 235 -5.43 -2.35 19.79
N SER A 236 -6.23 -1.33 19.50
CA SER A 236 -7.48 -1.50 18.75
C SER A 236 -7.23 -1.94 17.31
N GLU A 237 -6.21 -1.37 16.67
CA GLU A 237 -5.89 -1.65 15.27
C GLU A 237 -5.26 -3.04 15.09
N ILE A 238 -4.38 -3.47 16.01
CA ILE A 238 -3.90 -4.86 16.04
C ILE A 238 -5.08 -5.83 16.21
N ASN A 239 -6.01 -5.55 17.13
CA ASN A 239 -7.19 -6.41 17.30
C ASN A 239 -8.08 -6.46 16.05
N ASN A 240 -8.15 -5.38 15.27
CA ASN A 240 -8.90 -5.33 14.01
C ASN A 240 -8.35 -6.34 12.97
N LEU A 241 -7.06 -6.68 13.03
CA LEU A 241 -6.44 -7.67 12.13
C LEU A 241 -7.04 -9.08 12.27
N LYS A 242 -7.72 -9.38 13.38
CA LYS A 242 -8.46 -10.66 13.57
C LYS A 242 -9.57 -10.88 12.54
N LYS A 243 -10.03 -9.82 11.88
CA LYS A 243 -10.98 -9.93 10.76
C LYS A 243 -10.39 -10.66 9.54
N LEU A 244 -9.07 -10.64 9.40
CA LEU A 244 -8.37 -11.35 8.33
C LEU A 244 -8.07 -12.78 8.80
N THR A 245 -9.06 -13.66 8.80
CA THR A 245 -8.83 -15.09 9.05
C THR A 245 -8.04 -15.72 7.90
N ASP A 246 -7.52 -16.93 8.09
CA ASP A 246 -6.79 -17.64 7.04
C ASP A 246 -7.67 -17.83 5.80
N GLU A 247 -8.94 -18.19 6.00
CA GLU A 247 -9.92 -18.40 4.92
C GLU A 247 -10.18 -17.11 4.13
N ILE A 248 -10.28 -15.96 4.80
CA ILE A 248 -10.46 -14.66 4.14
C ILE A 248 -9.22 -14.29 3.34
N ILE A 249 -8.02 -14.49 3.90
CA ILE A 249 -6.77 -14.23 3.18
C ILE A 249 -6.68 -15.13 1.93
N GLU A 250 -6.95 -16.42 2.08
CA GLU A 250 -6.97 -17.37 0.97
C GLU A 250 -8.00 -16.97 -0.10
N GLU A 251 -9.20 -16.58 0.32
CA GLU A 251 -10.26 -16.11 -0.58
C GLU A 251 -9.81 -14.91 -1.40
N LEU A 252 -9.29 -13.87 -0.74
CA LEU A 252 -8.85 -12.63 -1.40
C LEU A 252 -7.75 -12.90 -2.43
N VAL A 253 -6.72 -13.65 -2.05
CA VAL A 253 -5.59 -13.96 -2.93
C VAL A 253 -6.01 -14.84 -4.11
N ASN A 254 -6.84 -15.85 -3.86
CA ASN A 254 -7.30 -16.76 -4.91
C ASN A 254 -8.26 -16.12 -5.90
N LYS A 255 -8.83 -14.94 -5.59
CA LYS A 255 -9.61 -14.13 -6.56
C LYS A 255 -8.75 -13.43 -7.61
N ILE A 256 -7.45 -13.31 -7.43
CA ILE A 256 -6.56 -12.79 -8.49
C ILE A 256 -6.62 -13.78 -9.68
N PRO A 257 -6.79 -13.29 -10.91
CA PRO A 257 -6.78 -14.11 -12.12
C PRO A 257 -5.49 -14.94 -12.24
N ASP A 258 -5.61 -16.17 -12.73
CA ASP A 258 -4.48 -17.12 -12.78
C ASP A 258 -3.46 -16.74 -13.87
N GLU A 259 -3.89 -15.96 -14.86
CA GLU A 259 -3.02 -15.35 -15.87
C GLU A 259 -2.12 -14.25 -15.33
N LEU A 260 -2.45 -13.67 -14.16
CA LEU A 260 -1.67 -12.60 -13.52
C LEU A 260 -0.73 -13.12 -12.43
N LEU A 261 -1.14 -14.14 -11.69
CA LEU A 261 -0.31 -14.78 -10.66
C LEU A 261 -0.45 -16.30 -10.71
N THR A 262 0.70 -16.99 -10.72
CA THR A 262 0.73 -18.46 -10.63
C THR A 262 0.20 -18.94 -9.28
N ASN A 263 -0.29 -20.19 -9.23
CA ASN A 263 -0.76 -20.80 -7.98
C ASN A 263 0.36 -20.87 -6.93
N GLU A 264 1.61 -21.05 -7.35
CA GLU A 264 2.75 -21.05 -6.44
C GLU A 264 3.00 -19.66 -5.84
N HIS A 265 2.93 -18.61 -6.65
CA HIS A 265 3.05 -17.24 -6.15
C HIS A 265 1.91 -16.90 -5.17
N LYS A 266 0.66 -17.26 -5.50
CA LYS A 266 -0.49 -17.09 -4.60
C LYS A 266 -0.27 -17.78 -3.25
N LYS A 267 0.25 -19.00 -3.25
CA LYS A 267 0.58 -19.72 -2.01
C LYS A 267 1.55 -18.94 -1.15
N TYR A 268 2.59 -18.35 -1.73
CA TYR A 268 3.57 -17.56 -0.97
C TYR A 268 2.97 -16.25 -0.45
N ILE A 269 2.09 -15.57 -1.21
CA ILE A 269 1.37 -14.39 -0.73
C ILE A 269 0.48 -14.74 0.48
N ILE A 270 -0.24 -15.87 0.43
CA ILE A 270 -1.07 -16.35 1.53
C ILE A 270 -0.21 -16.59 2.77
N MET A 271 0.87 -17.35 2.64
CA MET A 271 1.82 -17.61 3.74
C MET A 271 2.41 -16.31 4.30
N TYR A 272 2.73 -15.35 3.43
CA TYR A 272 3.26 -14.05 3.80
C TYR A 272 2.29 -13.25 4.66
N LEU A 273 1.04 -13.13 4.22
CA LEU A 273 0.01 -12.37 4.94
C LEU A 273 -0.34 -13.01 6.28
N ILE A 274 -0.53 -14.34 6.32
CA ILE A 274 -0.82 -15.08 7.55
C ILE A 274 0.33 -14.87 8.56
N ARG A 275 1.57 -15.07 8.14
CA ARG A 275 2.74 -14.90 9.00
C ARG A 275 2.85 -13.48 9.56
N ARG A 276 2.67 -12.46 8.72
CA ARG A 276 2.77 -11.06 9.15
C ARG A 276 1.63 -10.66 10.09
N ARG A 277 0.41 -11.07 9.78
CA ARG A 277 -0.75 -10.89 10.68
C ARG A 277 -0.47 -11.51 12.06
N ASP A 278 0.01 -12.75 12.08
CA ASP A 278 0.25 -13.46 13.34
C ASP A 278 1.37 -12.82 14.16
N ILE A 279 2.45 -12.34 13.52
CA ILE A 279 3.48 -11.57 14.21
C ILE A 279 2.87 -10.31 14.85
N LEU A 280 2.07 -9.56 14.09
CA LEU A 280 1.44 -8.32 14.57
C LEU A 280 0.47 -8.59 15.74
N LEU A 281 -0.34 -9.65 15.66
CA LEU A 281 -1.26 -10.05 16.72
C LEU A 281 -0.54 -10.45 18.03
N ASN A 282 0.73 -10.82 17.95
CA ASN A 282 1.55 -11.23 19.10
C ASN A 282 2.45 -10.09 19.64
N ILE A 283 2.41 -8.90 19.08
CA ILE A 283 3.10 -7.73 19.65
C ILE A 283 2.45 -7.35 20.98
N LYS A 284 3.29 -7.33 22.03
CA LYS A 284 2.94 -7.00 23.42
C LYS A 284 3.98 -6.06 24.00
#